data_449c7b7c630f49edcc9b3b1281e397cb
#
_entry.id   449c7b7c630f49edcc9b3b1281e397cb
#
_cell.length_a   1.000
_cell.length_b   1.000
_cell.length_c   1.000
_cell.angle_alpha   90.00
_cell.angle_beta   90.00
_cell.angle_gamma   90.00
#
_symmetry.space_group_name_H-M   'P 1'
#
loop_
_entity.id
_entity.type
_entity.pdbx_description
1 polymer ?
#
loop_
_entity_poly.entity_id
_entity_poly.type
_entity_poly.pdbx_seq_one_letter_code
_entity_poly.pdbx_strand_id
1 'polypeptide(L)'
;PCIIPSKSEEGLGWDDAWSVTTKCVAYTNHTIMAEALEKWPVELFSRLLPRVYQIIEEINRRFILEIQEKYPGNYDKIKKMAILYDGQVKMAHLAIVAGYSVNGVAKLHTEILKKQELKDFYEMMPEKFNNKTNGITQRRFLLHGNQLLADWVTDHIGPEWITDLSQISKLKVYVDDEKAQQEFMNIKYQNKVRLAKYILEHNGVEVNPRSIFDVQVKRLHEYKRQLLNILHVIYLYDQIKKHPEMDFYPVSYTHLRAHETRRHL
;
A
#
# COMPACT_ATOMS: atom_id res chain seq x y z
N PRO A 1 -10.41 12.42 -16.80
CA PRO A 1 -10.00 13.84 -16.92
C PRO A 1 -9.54 14.19 -18.33
N CYS A 2 -8.68 13.37 -18.96
CA CYS A 2 -8.15 13.71 -20.30
C CYS A 2 -9.19 13.68 -21.43
N ILE A 3 -10.22 12.85 -21.37
CA ILE A 3 -11.26 12.76 -22.41
C ILE A 3 -12.13 14.02 -22.46
N ILE A 4 -12.48 14.58 -21.31
CA ILE A 4 -13.37 15.75 -21.22
C ILE A 4 -12.77 16.97 -21.89
N PRO A 5 -11.54 17.41 -21.54
CA PRO A 5 -10.88 18.52 -22.25
C PRO A 5 -10.71 18.24 -23.75
N SER A 6 -10.15 17.08 -24.10
CA SER A 6 -9.90 16.72 -25.51
C SER A 6 -11.16 16.78 -26.38
N LYS A 7 -12.29 16.32 -25.86
CA LYS A 7 -13.54 16.29 -26.63
C LYS A 7 -14.29 17.62 -26.64
N SER A 8 -14.24 18.39 -25.55
CA SER A 8 -15.02 19.61 -25.39
C SER A 8 -14.25 20.87 -25.73
N GLU A 9 -12.93 20.88 -25.58
CA GLU A 9 -12.08 22.06 -25.75
C GLU A 9 -11.30 22.02 -27.07
N GLU A 10 -10.77 20.84 -27.41
CA GLU A 10 -9.92 20.64 -28.59
C GLU A 10 -10.69 20.16 -29.83
N GLY A 11 -12.00 19.91 -29.73
CA GLY A 11 -12.84 19.45 -30.83
C GLY A 11 -12.53 18.07 -31.38
N LEU A 12 -11.77 17.22 -30.62
CA LEU A 12 -11.40 15.87 -31.06
C LEU A 12 -12.62 14.94 -31.11
N GLY A 13 -12.64 14.10 -32.15
CA GLY A 13 -13.55 12.95 -32.20
C GLY A 13 -13.37 11.98 -31.04
N TRP A 14 -14.36 11.09 -30.84
CA TRP A 14 -14.31 10.11 -29.75
C TRP A 14 -13.06 9.22 -29.85
N ASP A 15 -12.78 8.68 -31.02
CA ASP A 15 -11.72 7.69 -31.19
C ASP A 15 -10.32 8.29 -31.00
N ASP A 16 -10.13 9.54 -31.47
CA ASP A 16 -8.90 10.29 -31.26
C ASP A 16 -8.69 10.59 -29.77
N ALA A 17 -9.73 11.13 -29.09
CA ALA A 17 -9.69 11.42 -27.68
C ALA A 17 -9.43 10.15 -26.83
N TRP A 18 -10.05 9.04 -27.21
CA TRP A 18 -9.83 7.74 -26.55
C TRP A 18 -8.41 7.21 -26.76
N SER A 19 -7.90 7.30 -28.00
CA SER A 19 -6.53 6.89 -28.32
C SER A 19 -5.49 7.69 -27.53
N VAL A 20 -5.69 8.99 -27.35
CA VAL A 20 -4.82 9.82 -26.48
C VAL A 20 -4.93 9.36 -25.04
N THR A 21 -6.16 9.24 -24.51
CA THR A 21 -6.41 8.89 -23.10
C THR A 21 -5.75 7.57 -22.73
N THR A 22 -5.96 6.54 -23.56
CA THR A 22 -5.42 5.19 -23.32
C THR A 22 -3.90 5.07 -23.46
N LYS A 23 -3.23 6.13 -23.90
CA LYS A 23 -1.75 6.21 -23.94
C LYS A 23 -1.18 7.08 -22.81
N CYS A 24 -2.02 7.85 -22.11
CA CYS A 24 -1.56 8.85 -21.14
C CYS A 24 -1.79 8.44 -19.68
N VAL A 25 -2.67 7.48 -19.39
CA VAL A 25 -3.04 7.12 -18.02
C VAL A 25 -2.72 5.67 -17.70
N ALA A 26 -2.29 5.41 -16.47
CA ALA A 26 -2.02 4.08 -15.94
C ALA A 26 -2.71 3.91 -14.59
N TYR A 27 -2.93 2.68 -14.17
CA TYR A 27 -3.56 2.33 -12.90
C TYR A 27 -2.65 1.48 -12.04
N THR A 28 -2.40 1.95 -10.82
CA THR A 28 -1.73 1.16 -9.78
C THR A 28 -2.76 0.68 -8.77
N ASN A 29 -2.89 -0.64 -8.61
CA ASN A 29 -3.73 -1.22 -7.57
C ASN A 29 -2.93 -1.40 -6.28
N HIS A 30 -3.48 -0.94 -5.15
CA HIS A 30 -2.85 -1.02 -3.82
C HIS A 30 -3.57 -1.99 -2.87
N THR A 31 -4.66 -2.64 -3.30
CA THR A 31 -5.48 -3.51 -2.45
C THR A 31 -5.99 -4.73 -3.19
N ILE A 32 -6.14 -5.83 -2.45
CA ILE A 32 -6.83 -7.04 -2.93
C ILE A 32 -8.22 -7.18 -2.31
N MET A 33 -8.63 -6.26 -1.42
CA MET A 33 -9.91 -6.35 -0.72
C MET A 33 -11.00 -5.68 -1.54
N ALA A 34 -12.02 -6.42 -1.90
CA ALA A 34 -13.13 -5.93 -2.74
C ALA A 34 -13.87 -4.74 -2.12
N GLU A 35 -13.99 -4.68 -0.79
CA GLU A 35 -14.60 -3.56 -0.07
C GLU A 35 -13.79 -2.27 -0.13
N ALA A 36 -12.48 -2.36 -0.38
CA ALA A 36 -11.60 -1.20 -0.52
C ALA A 36 -11.52 -0.68 -1.96
N LEU A 37 -12.15 -1.35 -2.92
CA LEU A 37 -12.29 -0.87 -4.29
C LEU A 37 -13.40 0.17 -4.36
N GLU A 38 -13.06 1.37 -4.80
CA GLU A 38 -13.97 2.52 -4.84
C GLU A 38 -15.15 2.28 -5.79
N LYS A 39 -16.35 2.47 -5.26
CA LYS A 39 -17.62 2.37 -5.99
C LYS A 39 -18.51 3.55 -5.63
N TRP A 40 -19.21 4.09 -6.61
CA TRP A 40 -20.12 5.21 -6.42
C TRP A 40 -21.54 4.84 -6.88
N PRO A 41 -22.58 5.19 -6.10
CA PRO A 41 -23.96 5.05 -6.59
C PRO A 41 -24.14 5.85 -7.86
N VAL A 42 -24.73 5.23 -8.89
CA VAL A 42 -25.01 5.89 -10.19
C VAL A 42 -25.87 7.13 -10.01
N GLU A 43 -26.88 7.07 -9.15
CA GLU A 43 -27.78 8.21 -8.87
C GLU A 43 -27.00 9.43 -8.36
N LEU A 44 -26.11 9.23 -7.39
CA LEU A 44 -25.27 10.30 -6.84
C LEU A 44 -24.30 10.84 -7.90
N PHE A 45 -23.62 9.93 -8.60
CA PHE A 45 -22.59 10.29 -9.58
C PHE A 45 -23.16 11.05 -10.78
N SER A 46 -24.28 10.57 -11.36
CA SER A 46 -24.94 11.19 -12.50
C SER A 46 -25.53 12.57 -12.17
N ARG A 47 -26.00 12.77 -10.94
CA ARG A 47 -26.51 14.07 -10.47
C ARG A 47 -25.41 15.10 -10.28
N LEU A 48 -24.28 14.70 -9.70
CA LEU A 48 -23.16 15.60 -9.38
C LEU A 48 -22.28 15.90 -10.60
N LEU A 49 -22.07 14.91 -11.46
CA LEU A 49 -21.15 14.95 -12.59
C LEU A 49 -21.81 14.43 -13.87
N PRO A 50 -22.92 15.04 -14.35
CA PRO A 50 -23.74 14.46 -15.42
C PRO A 50 -22.95 14.28 -16.73
N ARG A 51 -22.07 15.22 -17.07
CA ARG A 51 -21.27 15.11 -18.30
C ARG A 51 -20.22 14.00 -18.22
N VAL A 52 -19.56 13.86 -17.07
CA VAL A 52 -18.59 12.78 -16.82
C VAL A 52 -19.30 11.43 -16.85
N TYR A 53 -20.49 11.34 -16.26
CA TYR A 53 -21.29 10.14 -16.27
C TYR A 53 -21.65 9.69 -17.70
N GLN A 54 -22.12 10.59 -18.57
CA GLN A 54 -22.38 10.28 -19.98
C GLN A 54 -21.16 9.71 -20.70
N ILE A 55 -19.96 10.21 -20.40
CA ILE A 55 -18.72 9.69 -20.97
C ILE A 55 -18.45 8.27 -20.45
N ILE A 56 -18.66 8.02 -19.16
CA ILE A 56 -18.50 6.70 -18.57
C ILE A 56 -19.52 5.70 -19.14
N GLU A 57 -20.76 6.12 -19.38
CA GLU A 57 -21.77 5.29 -20.05
C GLU A 57 -21.30 4.84 -21.45
N GLU A 58 -20.77 5.75 -22.23
CA GLU A 58 -20.26 5.42 -23.57
C GLU A 58 -19.02 4.53 -23.51
N ILE A 59 -18.09 4.76 -22.57
CA ILE A 59 -16.94 3.85 -22.33
C ILE A 59 -17.44 2.45 -21.97
N ASN A 60 -18.38 2.36 -21.02
CA ASN A 60 -18.95 1.09 -20.60
C ASN A 60 -19.67 0.37 -21.73
N ARG A 61 -20.47 1.08 -22.54
CA ARG A 61 -21.14 0.50 -23.70
C ARG A 61 -20.17 -0.12 -24.70
N ARG A 62 -19.11 0.62 -25.07
CA ARG A 62 -18.06 0.12 -25.98
C ARG A 62 -17.32 -1.07 -25.40
N PHE A 63 -16.95 -1.00 -24.13
CA PHE A 63 -16.25 -2.11 -23.46
C PHE A 63 -17.11 -3.38 -23.35
N ILE A 64 -18.43 -3.26 -23.11
CA ILE A 64 -19.34 -4.40 -23.16
C ILE A 64 -19.36 -5.06 -24.54
N LEU A 65 -19.36 -4.28 -25.63
CA LEU A 65 -19.27 -4.81 -26.98
C LEU A 65 -17.96 -5.60 -27.22
N GLU A 66 -16.84 -5.09 -26.75
CA GLU A 66 -15.56 -5.80 -26.82
C GLU A 66 -15.59 -7.13 -26.04
N ILE A 67 -16.21 -7.15 -24.86
CA ILE A 67 -16.41 -8.39 -24.08
C ILE A 67 -17.29 -9.38 -24.85
N GLN A 68 -18.39 -8.92 -25.45
CA GLN A 68 -19.31 -9.76 -26.22
C GLN A 68 -18.67 -10.35 -27.47
N GLU A 69 -17.83 -9.56 -28.15
CA GLU A 69 -17.08 -10.01 -29.34
C GLU A 69 -16.06 -11.10 -28.93
N LYS A 70 -15.31 -10.87 -27.86
CA LYS A 70 -14.26 -11.82 -27.42
C LYS A 70 -14.83 -13.07 -26.74
N TYR A 71 -15.99 -12.93 -26.06
CA TYR A 71 -16.63 -14.02 -25.29
C TYR A 71 -18.14 -14.09 -25.59
N PRO A 72 -18.54 -14.54 -26.79
CA PRO A 72 -19.95 -14.59 -27.18
C PRO A 72 -20.80 -15.38 -26.21
N GLY A 73 -21.94 -14.80 -25.77
CA GLY A 73 -22.91 -15.44 -24.87
C GLY A 73 -22.48 -15.54 -23.39
N ASN A 74 -21.30 -15.05 -23.04
CA ASN A 74 -20.83 -15.10 -21.64
C ASN A 74 -21.27 -13.87 -20.84
N TYR A 75 -22.52 -13.88 -20.37
CA TYR A 75 -23.09 -12.82 -19.57
C TYR A 75 -22.42 -12.65 -18.19
N ASP A 76 -21.82 -13.71 -17.64
CA ASP A 76 -21.13 -13.63 -16.35
C ASP A 76 -19.85 -12.78 -16.43
N LYS A 77 -19.13 -12.86 -17.54
CA LYS A 77 -17.98 -11.95 -17.76
C LYS A 77 -18.42 -10.49 -17.86
N ILE A 78 -19.53 -10.22 -18.53
CA ILE A 78 -20.09 -8.85 -18.59
C ILE A 78 -20.38 -8.33 -17.19
N LYS A 79 -21.10 -9.11 -16.35
CA LYS A 79 -21.40 -8.73 -14.95
C LYS A 79 -20.16 -8.43 -14.13
N LYS A 80 -19.12 -9.29 -14.26
CA LYS A 80 -17.89 -9.16 -13.50
C LYS A 80 -17.02 -7.97 -13.94
N MET A 81 -17.01 -7.67 -15.24
CA MET A 81 -16.07 -6.71 -15.82
C MET A 81 -16.68 -5.34 -16.11
N ALA A 82 -18.01 -5.22 -16.26
CA ALA A 82 -18.67 -3.96 -16.55
C ALA A 82 -18.29 -2.85 -15.57
N ILE A 83 -18.11 -1.64 -16.10
CA ILE A 83 -17.83 -0.43 -15.31
C ILE A 83 -19.08 0.00 -14.57
N LEU A 84 -20.23 -0.03 -15.27
CA LEU A 84 -21.54 0.26 -14.71
C LEU A 84 -22.31 -1.05 -14.52
N TYR A 85 -22.54 -1.43 -13.29
CA TYR A 85 -23.29 -2.62 -12.96
C TYR A 85 -23.91 -2.50 -11.56
N ASP A 86 -25.14 -3.01 -11.40
CA ASP A 86 -25.88 -3.04 -10.14
C ASP A 86 -26.00 -1.64 -9.47
N GLY A 87 -26.34 -0.64 -10.27
CA GLY A 87 -26.48 0.75 -9.80
C GLY A 87 -25.19 1.41 -9.31
N GLN A 88 -24.02 0.85 -9.61
CA GLN A 88 -22.73 1.34 -9.17
C GLN A 88 -21.81 1.70 -10.34
N VAL A 89 -21.01 2.74 -10.15
CA VAL A 89 -19.85 3.08 -10.99
C VAL A 89 -18.62 2.47 -10.33
N LYS A 90 -17.99 1.47 -10.97
CA LYS A 90 -16.81 0.78 -10.46
C LYS A 90 -15.54 1.47 -10.94
N MET A 91 -14.89 2.26 -10.08
CA MET A 91 -13.77 3.12 -10.47
C MET A 91 -12.52 2.33 -10.88
N ALA A 92 -12.23 1.21 -10.23
CA ALA A 92 -11.12 0.33 -10.61
C ALA A 92 -11.32 -0.25 -12.02
N HIS A 93 -12.54 -0.68 -12.38
CA HIS A 93 -12.84 -1.20 -13.70
C HIS A 93 -12.65 -0.11 -14.78
N LEU A 94 -13.16 1.10 -14.51
CA LEU A 94 -12.94 2.25 -15.40
C LEU A 94 -11.43 2.52 -15.59
N ALA A 95 -10.66 2.50 -14.51
CA ALA A 95 -9.22 2.76 -14.57
C ALA A 95 -8.46 1.68 -15.36
N ILE A 96 -8.84 0.40 -15.22
CA ILE A 96 -8.25 -0.72 -15.98
C ILE A 96 -8.55 -0.58 -17.48
N VAL A 97 -9.78 -0.25 -17.83
CA VAL A 97 -10.21 -0.09 -19.23
C VAL A 97 -9.51 1.09 -19.88
N ALA A 98 -9.47 2.24 -19.20
CA ALA A 98 -8.90 3.48 -19.72
C ALA A 98 -7.37 3.54 -19.65
N GLY A 99 -6.71 2.74 -18.80
CA GLY A 99 -5.25 2.77 -18.63
C GLY A 99 -4.51 1.90 -19.65
N TYR A 100 -3.31 2.32 -20.06
CA TYR A 100 -2.42 1.48 -20.87
C TYR A 100 -1.68 0.43 -20.02
N SER A 101 -1.58 0.63 -18.72
CA SER A 101 -0.84 -0.22 -17.80
C SER A 101 -1.56 -0.36 -16.47
N VAL A 102 -1.60 -1.59 -15.97
CA VAL A 102 -2.17 -1.95 -14.66
C VAL A 102 -1.10 -2.67 -13.87
N ASN A 103 -0.72 -2.16 -12.70
CA ASN A 103 0.29 -2.83 -11.89
C ASN A 103 -0.18 -3.07 -10.46
N GLY A 104 0.29 -4.19 -9.92
CA GLY A 104 0.37 -4.41 -8.49
C GLY A 104 1.66 -3.82 -7.90
N VAL A 105 1.78 -3.82 -6.56
CA VAL A 105 2.85 -3.14 -5.82
C VAL A 105 3.84 -4.10 -5.15
N ALA A 106 3.72 -5.40 -5.40
CA ALA A 106 4.64 -6.47 -5.03
C ALA A 106 4.40 -7.67 -5.94
N LYS A 107 5.41 -8.54 -6.13
CA LYS A 107 5.29 -9.73 -6.99
C LYS A 107 4.08 -10.60 -6.59
N LEU A 108 3.97 -10.97 -5.32
CA LEU A 108 2.85 -11.76 -4.81
C LEU A 108 1.51 -11.05 -5.01
N HIS A 109 1.43 -9.76 -4.71
CA HIS A 109 0.22 -8.95 -4.91
C HIS A 109 -0.21 -8.98 -6.39
N THR A 110 0.72 -8.78 -7.30
CA THR A 110 0.47 -8.81 -8.75
C THR A 110 -0.04 -10.17 -9.23
N GLU A 111 0.52 -11.28 -8.70
CA GLU A 111 0.05 -12.62 -9.02
C GLU A 111 -1.36 -12.89 -8.48
N ILE A 112 -1.71 -12.38 -7.30
CA ILE A 112 -3.08 -12.45 -6.77
C ILE A 112 -4.04 -11.68 -7.67
N LEU A 113 -3.68 -10.46 -8.10
CA LEU A 113 -4.51 -9.68 -9.03
C LEU A 113 -4.76 -10.44 -10.32
N LYS A 114 -3.73 -11.02 -10.94
CA LYS A 114 -3.82 -11.77 -12.21
C LYS A 114 -4.64 -13.06 -12.09
N LYS A 115 -4.50 -13.79 -10.98
CA LYS A 115 -5.08 -15.13 -10.85
C LYS A 115 -6.43 -15.16 -10.12
N GLN A 116 -6.76 -14.11 -9.37
CA GLN A 116 -7.96 -14.06 -8.52
C GLN A 116 -8.77 -12.78 -8.76
N GLU A 117 -8.36 -11.65 -8.22
CA GLU A 117 -9.19 -10.45 -8.12
C GLU A 117 -9.54 -9.82 -9.48
N LEU A 118 -8.59 -9.75 -10.40
CA LEU A 118 -8.74 -9.16 -11.73
C LEU A 118 -8.51 -10.19 -12.86
N LYS A 119 -8.77 -11.47 -12.56
CA LYS A 119 -8.51 -12.57 -13.49
C LYS A 119 -9.18 -12.36 -14.85
N ASP A 120 -10.45 -11.98 -14.89
CA ASP A 120 -11.17 -11.79 -16.15
C ASP A 120 -10.57 -10.65 -16.98
N PHE A 121 -10.11 -9.58 -16.35
CA PHE A 121 -9.39 -8.49 -17.02
C PHE A 121 -8.01 -8.94 -17.52
N TYR A 122 -7.29 -9.73 -16.71
CA TYR A 122 -5.99 -10.27 -17.12
C TYR A 122 -6.13 -11.23 -18.31
N GLU A 123 -7.12 -12.08 -18.33
CA GLU A 123 -7.41 -12.98 -19.48
C GLU A 123 -7.76 -12.19 -20.76
N MET A 124 -8.42 -11.03 -20.60
CA MET A 124 -8.82 -10.21 -21.74
C MET A 124 -7.68 -9.32 -22.26
N MET A 125 -6.85 -8.75 -21.36
CA MET A 125 -5.83 -7.74 -21.65
C MET A 125 -4.52 -8.04 -20.90
N PRO A 126 -3.88 -9.20 -21.11
CA PRO A 126 -2.72 -9.63 -20.32
C PRO A 126 -1.53 -8.68 -20.45
N GLU A 127 -1.38 -8.01 -21.59
CA GLU A 127 -0.30 -7.07 -21.90
C GLU A 127 -0.31 -5.83 -21.00
N LYS A 128 -1.45 -5.45 -20.44
CA LYS A 128 -1.55 -4.32 -19.51
C LYS A 128 -0.96 -4.62 -18.13
N PHE A 129 -0.92 -5.90 -17.71
CA PHE A 129 -0.62 -6.28 -16.33
C PHE A 129 0.87 -6.48 -16.08
N ASN A 130 1.41 -5.73 -15.14
CA ASN A 130 2.82 -5.82 -14.75
C ASN A 130 3.00 -5.59 -13.24
N ASN A 131 4.23 -5.76 -12.75
CA ASN A 131 4.57 -5.52 -11.35
C ASN A 131 5.49 -4.30 -11.23
N LYS A 132 5.16 -3.42 -10.29
CA LYS A 132 6.01 -2.32 -9.83
C LYS A 132 6.14 -2.43 -8.31
N THR A 133 7.17 -3.11 -7.83
CA THR A 133 7.38 -3.29 -6.40
C THR A 133 7.55 -1.93 -5.71
N ASN A 134 6.79 -1.71 -4.64
CA ASN A 134 6.99 -0.54 -3.80
C ASN A 134 8.43 -0.48 -3.30
N GLY A 135 8.99 0.69 -3.32
CA GLY A 135 10.33 0.95 -2.82
C GLY A 135 10.32 1.94 -1.66
N ILE A 136 11.45 2.00 -1.00
CA ILE A 136 11.79 3.03 -0.01
C ILE A 136 13.05 3.75 -0.48
N THR A 137 13.20 5.01 -0.09
CA THR A 137 14.47 5.70 -0.28
C THR A 137 15.31 5.62 0.99
N GLN A 138 16.52 5.07 0.87
CA GLN A 138 17.49 4.99 1.97
C GLN A 138 17.88 6.37 2.50
N ARG A 139 17.80 7.41 1.69
CA ARG A 139 18.08 8.78 2.11
C ARG A 139 17.11 9.26 3.18
N ARG A 140 15.81 9.03 3.01
CA ARG A 140 14.79 9.41 4.01
C ARG A 140 14.80 8.47 5.21
N PHE A 141 14.78 7.16 4.97
CA PHE A 141 14.50 6.17 6.00
C PHE A 141 15.74 5.72 6.78
N LEU A 142 16.95 5.88 6.23
CA LEU A 142 18.20 5.57 6.92
C LEU A 142 19.01 6.84 7.17
N LEU A 143 19.46 7.55 6.14
CA LEU A 143 20.35 8.71 6.29
C LEU A 143 19.73 9.80 7.17
N HIS A 144 18.47 10.18 6.95
CA HIS A 144 17.76 11.17 7.78
C HIS A 144 17.09 10.57 9.00
N GLY A 145 16.52 9.37 8.87
CA GLY A 145 15.69 8.78 9.92
C GLY A 145 16.49 8.16 11.06
N ASN A 146 17.73 7.75 10.82
CA ASN A 146 18.58 7.09 11.80
C ASN A 146 20.05 7.43 11.59
N GLN A 147 20.44 8.63 12.01
CA GLN A 147 21.81 9.17 11.81
C GLN A 147 22.88 8.25 12.40
N LEU A 148 22.69 7.75 13.61
CA LEU A 148 23.66 6.87 14.26
C LEU A 148 23.95 5.61 13.43
N LEU A 149 22.90 5.03 12.82
CA LEU A 149 23.09 3.87 11.95
C LEU A 149 23.69 4.26 10.60
N ALA A 150 23.33 5.41 10.07
CA ALA A 150 23.87 5.92 8.80
C ALA A 150 25.37 6.18 8.91
N ASP A 151 25.82 6.79 10.01
CA ASP A 151 27.23 7.04 10.28
C ASP A 151 27.99 5.72 10.41
N TRP A 152 27.48 4.78 11.20
CA TRP A 152 28.08 3.45 11.36
C TRP A 152 28.22 2.70 10.02
N VAL A 153 27.15 2.74 9.18
CA VAL A 153 27.20 2.14 7.83
C VAL A 153 28.28 2.81 6.99
N THR A 154 28.35 4.15 7.00
CA THR A 154 29.32 4.91 6.23
C THR A 154 30.77 4.64 6.67
N ASP A 155 31.01 4.49 7.96
CA ASP A 155 32.33 4.17 8.52
C ASP A 155 32.81 2.76 8.10
N HIS A 156 31.88 1.80 7.91
CA HIS A 156 32.22 0.43 7.55
C HIS A 156 32.36 0.19 6.05
N ILE A 157 31.54 0.83 5.21
CA ILE A 157 31.46 0.50 3.77
C ILE A 157 31.61 1.70 2.83
N GLY A 158 31.86 2.91 3.38
CA GLY A 158 31.91 4.15 2.59
C GLY A 158 30.53 4.76 2.32
N PRO A 159 30.46 5.96 1.73
CA PRO A 159 29.22 6.73 1.53
C PRO A 159 28.42 6.33 0.29
N GLU A 160 28.91 5.43 -0.56
CA GLU A 160 28.32 5.10 -1.86
C GLU A 160 26.89 4.53 -1.73
N TRP A 161 26.57 3.89 -0.61
CA TRP A 161 25.23 3.38 -0.33
C TRP A 161 24.13 4.46 -0.36
N ILE A 162 24.50 5.73 -0.17
CA ILE A 162 23.55 6.86 -0.18
C ILE A 162 22.89 7.00 -1.55
N THR A 163 23.62 6.78 -2.62
CA THR A 163 23.15 6.86 -3.99
C THR A 163 22.89 5.49 -4.63
N ASP A 164 23.60 4.46 -4.19
CA ASP A 164 23.44 3.08 -4.64
C ASP A 164 23.21 2.14 -3.45
N LEU A 165 21.92 1.85 -3.16
CA LEU A 165 21.52 1.00 -2.04
C LEU A 165 22.11 -0.42 -2.10
N SER A 166 22.49 -0.92 -3.28
CA SER A 166 23.10 -2.26 -3.42
C SER A 166 24.40 -2.41 -2.64
N GLN A 167 25.12 -1.30 -2.41
CA GLN A 167 26.36 -1.26 -1.64
C GLN A 167 26.18 -1.71 -0.18
N ILE A 168 24.99 -1.62 0.38
CA ILE A 168 24.70 -2.11 1.74
C ILE A 168 25.02 -3.61 1.88
N SER A 169 24.99 -4.38 0.79
CA SER A 169 25.37 -5.78 0.80
C SER A 169 26.81 -6.04 1.26
N LYS A 170 27.69 -5.05 1.19
CA LYS A 170 29.07 -5.11 1.72
C LYS A 170 29.11 -5.36 3.24
N LEU A 171 28.06 -4.96 3.96
CA LEU A 171 27.96 -5.22 5.41
C LEU A 171 27.91 -6.71 5.75
N LYS A 172 27.65 -7.60 4.79
CA LYS A 172 27.62 -9.05 5.03
C LYS A 172 28.93 -9.60 5.58
N VAL A 173 30.05 -8.96 5.30
CA VAL A 173 31.37 -9.40 5.81
C VAL A 173 31.51 -9.23 7.33
N TYR A 174 30.65 -8.40 7.96
CA TYR A 174 30.64 -8.10 9.39
C TYR A 174 29.60 -8.93 10.16
N VAL A 175 28.91 -9.89 9.52
CA VAL A 175 27.83 -10.65 10.16
C VAL A 175 28.32 -11.44 11.38
N ASP A 176 29.53 -12.01 11.29
CA ASP A 176 30.14 -12.80 12.35
C ASP A 176 31.16 -12.00 13.21
N ASP A 177 31.27 -10.69 12.99
CA ASP A 177 32.13 -9.81 13.77
C ASP A 177 31.42 -9.35 15.05
N GLU A 178 31.83 -9.89 16.20
CA GLU A 178 31.23 -9.61 17.51
C GLU A 178 31.27 -8.11 17.85
N LYS A 179 32.33 -7.39 17.46
CA LYS A 179 32.44 -5.94 17.68
C LYS A 179 31.38 -5.20 16.88
N ALA A 180 31.26 -5.50 15.60
CA ALA A 180 30.25 -4.88 14.73
C ALA A 180 28.83 -5.17 15.22
N GLN A 181 28.56 -6.40 15.67
CA GLN A 181 27.28 -6.77 16.28
C GLN A 181 26.99 -5.93 17.54
N GLN A 182 27.98 -5.78 18.43
CA GLN A 182 27.83 -5.00 19.66
C GLN A 182 27.60 -3.51 19.36
N GLU A 183 28.30 -2.94 18.40
CA GLU A 183 28.12 -1.57 17.96
C GLU A 183 26.71 -1.34 17.39
N PHE A 184 26.24 -2.24 16.52
CA PHE A 184 24.89 -2.21 15.97
C PHE A 184 23.81 -2.29 17.06
N MET A 185 23.95 -3.19 18.02
CA MET A 185 23.04 -3.32 19.16
C MET A 185 23.06 -2.08 20.06
N ASN A 186 24.23 -1.46 20.26
CA ASN A 186 24.34 -0.21 21.00
C ASN A 186 23.60 0.94 20.31
N ILE A 187 23.69 1.06 18.99
CA ILE A 187 22.92 2.07 18.21
C ILE A 187 21.42 1.87 18.43
N LYS A 188 20.93 0.64 18.35
CA LYS A 188 19.51 0.34 18.62
C LYS A 188 19.11 0.73 20.05
N TYR A 189 19.97 0.44 21.02
CA TYR A 189 19.74 0.81 22.42
C TYR A 189 19.68 2.32 22.62
N GLN A 190 20.63 3.08 22.04
CA GLN A 190 20.61 4.56 22.11
C GLN A 190 19.35 5.16 21.50
N ASN A 191 18.87 4.63 20.37
CA ASN A 191 17.60 5.07 19.77
C ASN A 191 16.40 4.78 20.69
N LYS A 192 16.40 3.64 21.38
CA LYS A 192 15.37 3.32 22.39
C LYS A 192 15.42 4.25 23.60
N VAL A 193 16.61 4.59 24.09
CA VAL A 193 16.79 5.58 25.18
C VAL A 193 16.22 6.94 24.78
N ARG A 194 16.50 7.40 23.55
CA ARG A 194 15.94 8.66 23.04
C ARG A 194 14.41 8.62 22.97
N LEU A 195 13.85 7.51 22.48
CA LEU A 195 12.38 7.33 22.41
C LEU A 195 11.76 7.23 23.80
N ALA A 196 12.37 6.51 24.74
CA ALA A 196 11.89 6.40 26.11
C ALA A 196 11.87 7.78 26.80
N LYS A 197 12.90 8.59 26.58
CA LYS A 197 12.95 9.98 27.07
C LYS A 197 11.82 10.83 26.48
N TYR A 198 11.61 10.74 25.17
CA TYR A 198 10.52 11.44 24.49
C TYR A 198 9.14 11.06 25.06
N ILE A 199 8.91 9.76 25.28
CA ILE A 199 7.66 9.25 25.86
C ILE A 199 7.47 9.79 27.28
N LEU A 200 8.50 9.80 28.09
CA LEU A 200 8.44 10.36 29.45
C LEU A 200 8.07 11.86 29.44
N GLU A 201 8.74 12.64 28.59
CA GLU A 201 8.52 14.09 28.49
C GLU A 201 7.13 14.47 27.96
N HIS A 202 6.58 13.68 27.04
CA HIS A 202 5.32 14.02 26.35
C HIS A 202 4.09 13.28 26.90
N ASN A 203 4.29 12.09 27.46
CA ASN A 203 3.20 11.25 27.94
C ASN A 203 3.23 11.01 29.46
N GLY A 204 4.34 11.38 30.14
CA GLY A 204 4.52 11.14 31.58
C GLY A 204 4.68 9.65 31.95
N VAL A 205 5.03 8.80 30.98
CA VAL A 205 5.16 7.35 31.17
C VAL A 205 6.63 6.94 31.08
N GLU A 206 7.11 6.25 32.12
CA GLU A 206 8.44 5.69 32.13
C GLU A 206 8.45 4.34 31.38
N VAL A 207 9.38 4.18 30.42
CA VAL A 207 9.51 2.99 29.58
C VAL A 207 10.94 2.46 29.71
N ASN A 208 11.06 1.14 29.92
CA ASN A 208 12.38 0.48 29.99
C ASN A 208 13.00 0.34 28.58
N PRO A 209 14.10 1.04 28.27
CA PRO A 209 14.72 0.98 26.94
C PRO A 209 15.35 -0.38 26.60
N ARG A 210 15.49 -1.28 27.57
CA ARG A 210 15.95 -2.66 27.35
C ARG A 210 14.83 -3.61 26.93
N SER A 211 13.55 -3.23 27.14
CA SER A 211 12.40 -4.04 26.71
C SER A 211 12.29 -4.09 25.18
N ILE A 212 11.53 -5.07 24.65
CA ILE A 212 11.11 -5.04 23.24
C ILE A 212 10.11 -3.89 23.08
N PHE A 213 10.33 -3.00 22.11
CA PHE A 213 9.34 -1.97 21.74
C PHE A 213 8.45 -2.51 20.64
N ASP A 214 7.18 -2.78 20.99
CA ASP A 214 6.15 -3.13 20.00
C ASP A 214 5.51 -1.84 19.47
N VAL A 215 5.61 -1.65 18.16
CA VAL A 215 5.20 -0.42 17.48
C VAL A 215 4.31 -0.75 16.29
N GLN A 216 2.99 -0.58 16.45
CA GLN A 216 2.02 -0.77 15.38
C GLN A 216 1.44 0.59 14.91
N VAL A 217 2.27 1.43 14.31
CA VAL A 217 1.89 2.75 13.79
C VAL A 217 1.21 2.61 12.43
N LYS A 218 -0.06 2.22 12.43
CA LYS A 218 -0.89 1.99 11.23
C LYS A 218 -2.29 2.54 11.47
N ARG A 219 -2.93 3.09 10.42
CA ARG A 219 -4.36 3.45 10.49
C ARG A 219 -5.17 2.23 10.91
N LEU A 220 -6.23 2.47 11.68
CA LEU A 220 -7.12 1.40 12.11
C LEU A 220 -7.78 0.77 10.88
N HIS A 221 -7.62 -0.55 10.72
CA HIS A 221 -8.22 -1.31 9.64
C HIS A 221 -8.21 -2.80 9.99
N GLU A 222 -9.29 -3.50 9.64
CA GLU A 222 -9.48 -4.90 10.00
C GLU A 222 -8.34 -5.80 9.54
N TYR A 223 -7.88 -5.68 8.28
CA TYR A 223 -6.78 -6.50 7.75
C TYR A 223 -5.42 -6.24 8.42
N LYS A 224 -5.24 -5.13 9.14
CA LYS A 224 -4.01 -4.83 9.90
C LYS A 224 -3.97 -5.53 11.25
N ARG A 225 -5.07 -6.16 11.66
CA ARG A 225 -5.16 -7.04 12.82
C ARG A 225 -4.78 -6.38 14.16
N GLN A 226 -5.08 -5.09 14.33
CA GLN A 226 -4.82 -4.40 15.62
C GLN A 226 -5.57 -5.05 16.77
N LEU A 227 -6.82 -5.49 16.54
CA LEU A 227 -7.58 -6.22 17.54
C LEU A 227 -6.90 -7.53 17.95
N LEU A 228 -6.34 -8.27 16.99
CA LEU A 228 -5.61 -9.50 17.30
C LEU A 228 -4.36 -9.21 18.16
N ASN A 229 -3.65 -8.12 17.90
CA ASN A 229 -2.54 -7.67 18.73
C ASN A 229 -2.99 -7.35 20.17
N ILE A 230 -4.08 -6.63 20.34
CA ILE A 230 -4.64 -6.33 21.66
C ILE A 230 -5.04 -7.62 22.40
N LEU A 231 -5.70 -8.54 21.74
CA LEU A 231 -6.06 -9.84 22.33
C LEU A 231 -4.83 -10.63 22.76
N HIS A 232 -3.75 -10.58 21.97
CA HIS A 232 -2.48 -11.19 22.33
C HIS A 232 -1.84 -10.53 23.57
N VAL A 233 -1.89 -9.19 23.68
CA VAL A 233 -1.43 -8.46 24.87
C VAL A 233 -2.21 -8.91 26.12
N ILE A 234 -3.53 -9.00 26.03
CA ILE A 234 -4.40 -9.46 27.12
C ILE A 234 -4.05 -10.91 27.51
N TYR A 235 -3.87 -11.78 26.52
CA TYR A 235 -3.46 -13.16 26.77
C TYR A 235 -2.12 -13.25 27.52
N LEU A 236 -1.10 -12.53 27.05
CA LEU A 236 0.22 -12.51 27.71
C LEU A 236 0.13 -11.95 29.13
N TYR A 237 -0.64 -10.89 29.34
CA TYR A 237 -0.88 -10.33 30.67
C TYR A 237 -1.51 -11.37 31.62
N ASP A 238 -2.52 -12.09 31.14
CA ASP A 238 -3.17 -13.14 31.94
C ASP A 238 -2.22 -14.31 32.25
N GLN A 239 -1.38 -14.71 31.27
CA GLN A 239 -0.35 -15.74 31.50
C GLN A 239 0.67 -15.32 32.54
N ILE A 240 1.20 -14.10 32.45
CA ILE A 240 2.17 -13.57 33.43
C ILE A 240 1.56 -13.50 34.82
N LYS A 241 0.27 -13.13 34.94
CA LYS A 241 -0.43 -13.13 36.26
C LYS A 241 -0.63 -14.52 36.86
N LYS A 242 -0.89 -15.53 36.02
CA LYS A 242 -1.10 -16.91 36.45
C LYS A 242 0.22 -17.63 36.72
N HIS A 243 1.28 -17.25 36.03
CA HIS A 243 2.60 -17.85 36.06
C HIS A 243 3.67 -16.78 36.24
N PRO A 244 3.76 -16.12 37.43
CA PRO A 244 4.70 -15.01 37.65
C PRO A 244 6.17 -15.44 37.58
N GLU A 245 6.46 -16.75 37.66
CA GLU A 245 7.77 -17.37 37.50
C GLU A 245 8.17 -17.58 36.03
N MET A 246 7.27 -17.30 35.09
CA MET A 246 7.54 -17.51 33.66
C MET A 246 8.69 -16.59 33.21
N ASP A 247 9.69 -17.17 32.55
CA ASP A 247 10.75 -16.39 31.89
C ASP A 247 10.17 -15.68 30.68
N PHE A 248 9.89 -14.40 30.85
CA PHE A 248 9.27 -13.57 29.84
C PHE A 248 10.07 -12.29 29.60
N TYR A 249 10.49 -12.08 28.37
CA TYR A 249 11.22 -10.87 28.02
C TYR A 249 10.29 -9.64 28.03
N PRO A 250 10.63 -8.56 28.77
CA PRO A 250 9.76 -7.39 28.89
C PRO A 250 9.42 -6.75 27.54
N VAL A 251 8.15 -6.39 27.35
CA VAL A 251 7.67 -5.71 26.14
C VAL A 251 7.01 -4.37 26.52
N SER A 252 7.37 -3.34 25.79
CA SER A 252 6.73 -2.02 25.90
C SER A 252 5.89 -1.76 24.64
N TYR A 253 4.58 -1.75 24.79
CA TYR A 253 3.64 -1.46 23.71
C TYR A 253 3.50 0.05 23.54
N THR A 254 4.26 0.65 22.61
CA THR A 254 4.30 2.09 22.45
C THR A 254 3.16 2.61 21.56
N HIS A 255 2.77 1.85 20.53
CA HIS A 255 1.73 2.22 19.59
C HIS A 255 0.90 1.00 19.20
N LEU A 256 -0.42 1.07 19.40
CA LEU A 256 -1.37 0.08 18.90
C LEU A 256 -2.09 0.52 17.62
N ARG A 257 -2.00 1.80 17.27
CA ARG A 257 -2.49 2.41 16.03
C ARG A 257 -1.75 3.72 15.71
N ALA A 258 -1.93 4.26 14.49
CA ALA A 258 -1.44 5.59 14.17
C ALA A 258 -2.17 6.67 14.99
N HIS A 259 -1.48 7.77 15.26
CA HIS A 259 -2.09 8.96 15.85
C HIS A 259 -2.93 9.66 14.79
N GLU A 260 -4.25 9.52 14.89
CA GLU A 260 -5.20 10.17 14.01
C GLU A 260 -5.80 11.38 14.73
N THR A 261 -5.94 12.49 14.01
CA THR A 261 -6.61 13.67 14.56
C THR A 261 -8.11 13.40 14.72
N ARG A 262 -8.78 14.06 15.68
CA ARG A 262 -10.23 13.93 15.91
C ARG A 262 -11.09 14.21 14.67
N ARG A 263 -10.53 14.84 13.63
CA ARG A 263 -11.23 15.10 12.35
C ARG A 263 -11.28 13.89 11.43
N HIS A 264 -10.58 12.81 11.73
CA HIS A 264 -10.50 11.59 10.92
C HIS A 264 -11.14 10.37 11.61
N LEU A 265 -11.79 10.59 12.75
CA LEU A 265 -12.67 9.63 13.44
C LEU A 265 -14.14 10.04 13.16
#